data_e2dfcbea79122b72074cee7a18a9a86d
#
_entry.id   e2dfcbea79122b72074cee7a18a9a86d
#
_cell.length_a   1.000
_cell.length_b   1.000
_cell.length_c   1.000
_cell.angle_alpha   90.00
_cell.angle_beta   90.00
_cell.angle_gamma   90.00
#
_symmetry.space_group_name_H-M   'P 1'
#
loop_
_entity.id
_entity.type
_entity.pdbx_description
1 polymer ?
#
loop_
_entity_poly.entity_id
_entity_poly.type
_entity_poly.pdbx_seq_one_letter_code
_entity_poly.pdbx_strand_id
1 'polypeptide(L)'
;VPVTVIDSRTLAMGLGFACMTGAELAEAGAEAEEVAAAITSRARRSDTYFYVDSLEYLKRGGRIGKASAAIGAALRVKPILGVRDGRVELLEKARTPSKALARLLEISVAAAKAEDGDVDVAVQHIDAPERADEIAEQISVALGGKDIVRIEIGAVVGAHVGPGCVAVTVAPKPWSHT
;
A
#
# COMPACT_ATOMS: atom_id res chain seq x y z
N VAL A 1 -17.91 -18.79 20.50
CA VAL A 1 -17.47 -17.38 20.41
C VAL A 1 -17.94 -16.83 19.08
N PRO A 2 -18.62 -15.68 19.04
CA PRO A 2 -19.01 -15.03 17.79
C PRO A 2 -17.76 -14.67 16.96
N VAL A 3 -17.87 -14.81 15.63
CA VAL A 3 -16.80 -14.47 14.69
C VAL A 3 -17.37 -13.56 13.62
N THR A 4 -16.71 -12.42 13.41
CA THR A 4 -17.05 -11.48 12.33
C THR A 4 -15.96 -11.51 11.28
N VAL A 5 -16.32 -11.76 10.02
CA VAL A 5 -15.40 -11.77 8.87
C VAL A 5 -15.50 -10.44 8.14
N ILE A 6 -14.36 -9.77 7.95
CA ILE A 6 -14.27 -8.48 7.27
C ILE A 6 -13.45 -8.63 5.99
N ASP A 7 -14.05 -8.28 4.84
CA ASP A 7 -13.31 -8.13 3.58
C ASP A 7 -12.68 -6.72 3.54
N SER A 8 -11.38 -6.66 3.77
CA SER A 8 -10.62 -5.40 3.82
C SER A 8 -10.45 -4.73 2.45
N ARG A 9 -10.54 -5.47 1.35
CA ARG A 9 -10.24 -5.05 -0.03
C ARG A 9 -8.87 -4.39 -0.21
N THR A 10 -7.96 -4.65 0.71
CA THR A 10 -6.59 -4.19 0.69
C THR A 10 -5.65 -5.32 1.11
N LEU A 11 -4.35 -5.05 1.15
CA LEU A 11 -3.33 -6.04 1.49
C LEU A 11 -2.13 -5.37 2.16
N ALA A 12 -1.17 -6.19 2.60
CA ALA A 12 0.08 -5.73 3.21
C ALA A 12 -0.19 -4.71 4.34
N MET A 13 0.47 -3.55 4.38
CA MET A 13 0.27 -2.59 5.47
C MET A 13 -1.07 -1.84 5.40
N GLY A 14 -1.78 -1.85 4.30
CA GLY A 14 -3.18 -1.40 4.28
C GLY A 14 -4.07 -2.23 5.20
N LEU A 15 -3.89 -3.57 5.17
CA LEU A 15 -4.51 -4.47 6.12
C LEU A 15 -3.86 -4.36 7.52
N GLY A 16 -2.52 -4.24 7.57
CA GLY A 16 -1.77 -4.16 8.83
C GLY A 16 -2.23 -2.98 9.70
N PHE A 17 -2.29 -1.78 9.15
CA PHE A 17 -2.77 -0.60 9.88
C PHE A 17 -4.24 -0.71 10.32
N ALA A 18 -5.09 -1.35 9.51
CA ALA A 18 -6.47 -1.61 9.91
C ALA A 18 -6.56 -2.59 11.09
N CYS A 19 -5.73 -3.65 11.08
CA CYS A 19 -5.64 -4.58 12.21
C CYS A 19 -5.11 -3.90 13.49
N MET A 20 -4.11 -3.05 13.38
CA MET A 20 -3.57 -2.28 14.53
C MET A 20 -4.66 -1.40 15.14
N THR A 21 -5.43 -0.69 14.31
CA THR A 21 -6.58 0.10 14.80
C THR A 21 -7.60 -0.76 15.54
N GLY A 22 -7.91 -1.94 15.00
CA GLY A 22 -8.83 -2.86 15.66
C GLY A 22 -8.30 -3.36 17.01
N ALA A 23 -7.00 -3.66 17.09
CA ALA A 23 -6.37 -4.09 18.33
C ALA A 23 -6.40 -2.97 19.39
N GLU A 24 -6.01 -1.74 19.01
CA GLU A 24 -6.03 -0.57 19.90
C GLU A 24 -7.42 -0.30 20.48
N LEU A 25 -8.47 -0.36 19.65
CA LEU A 25 -9.86 -0.18 20.10
C LEU A 25 -10.32 -1.32 21.02
N ALA A 26 -9.98 -2.56 20.68
CA ALA A 26 -10.33 -3.71 21.50
C ALA A 26 -9.65 -3.66 22.88
N GLU A 27 -8.38 -3.25 22.93
CA GLU A 27 -7.63 -3.03 24.19
C GLU A 27 -8.23 -1.88 25.01
N ALA A 28 -8.78 -0.87 24.35
CA ALA A 28 -9.50 0.23 25.00
C ALA A 28 -10.92 -0.16 25.48
N GLY A 29 -11.37 -1.39 25.20
CA GLY A 29 -12.66 -1.92 25.65
C GLY A 29 -13.83 -1.59 24.71
N ALA A 30 -13.58 -1.24 23.46
CA ALA A 30 -14.63 -1.00 22.47
C ALA A 30 -15.41 -2.29 22.15
N GLU A 31 -16.69 -2.13 21.83
CA GLU A 31 -17.53 -3.26 21.45
C GLU A 31 -17.14 -3.84 20.06
N ALA A 32 -17.41 -5.12 19.84
CA ALA A 32 -16.99 -5.84 18.65
C ALA A 32 -17.47 -5.20 17.34
N GLU A 33 -18.65 -4.61 17.35
CA GLU A 33 -19.24 -3.91 16.19
C GLU A 33 -18.47 -2.62 15.87
N GLU A 34 -18.07 -1.87 16.89
CA GLU A 34 -17.28 -0.64 16.74
C GLU A 34 -15.87 -0.97 16.20
N VAL A 35 -15.24 -1.99 16.75
CA VAL A 35 -13.94 -2.50 16.26
C VAL A 35 -14.04 -2.90 14.79
N ALA A 36 -15.06 -3.67 14.41
CA ALA A 36 -15.26 -4.10 13.04
C ALA A 36 -15.52 -2.93 12.07
N ALA A 37 -16.30 -1.94 12.50
CA ALA A 37 -16.54 -0.73 11.72
C ALA A 37 -15.27 0.09 11.50
N ALA A 38 -14.45 0.27 12.54
CA ALA A 38 -13.18 1.00 12.45
C ALA A 38 -12.17 0.30 11.53
N ILE A 39 -11.99 -1.02 11.66
CA ILE A 39 -11.15 -1.83 10.76
C ILE A 39 -11.60 -1.64 9.30
N THR A 40 -12.90 -1.78 9.06
CA THR A 40 -13.47 -1.66 7.71
C THR A 40 -13.24 -0.26 7.13
N SER A 41 -13.50 0.77 7.93
CA SER A 41 -13.32 2.16 7.51
C SER A 41 -11.86 2.45 7.18
N ARG A 42 -10.93 2.09 8.06
CA ARG A 42 -9.50 2.33 7.83
C ARG A 42 -8.96 1.56 6.63
N ALA A 43 -9.33 0.29 6.47
CA ALA A 43 -8.91 -0.51 5.33
C ALA A 43 -9.36 0.09 4.00
N ARG A 44 -10.59 0.59 3.92
CA ARG A 44 -11.15 1.21 2.71
C ARG A 44 -10.56 2.57 2.37
N ARG A 45 -10.10 3.32 3.37
CA ARG A 45 -9.47 4.62 3.20
C ARG A 45 -7.96 4.53 2.95
N SER A 46 -7.37 3.33 3.11
CA SER A 46 -5.94 3.12 2.87
C SER A 46 -5.65 2.98 1.39
N ASP A 47 -4.76 3.81 0.89
CA ASP A 47 -4.23 3.73 -0.46
C ASP A 47 -2.92 2.95 -0.49
N THR A 48 -2.76 2.02 -1.43
CA THR A 48 -1.51 1.32 -1.65
C THR A 48 -1.08 1.47 -3.10
N TYR A 49 0.09 2.06 -3.29
CA TYR A 49 0.75 2.28 -4.57
C TYR A 49 2.00 1.41 -4.65
N PHE A 50 2.34 0.87 -5.82
CA PHE A 50 3.51 0.05 -5.92
C PHE A 50 4.13 0.03 -7.33
N TYR A 51 5.43 -0.20 -7.34
CA TYR A 51 6.25 -0.44 -8.51
C TYR A 51 6.66 -1.91 -8.54
N VAL A 52 6.72 -2.49 -9.73
CA VAL A 52 7.29 -3.84 -9.96
C VAL A 52 8.29 -3.81 -11.09
N ASP A 53 9.35 -4.59 -10.97
CA ASP A 53 10.35 -4.74 -12.04
C ASP A 53 9.78 -5.46 -13.26
N SER A 54 8.82 -6.39 -13.05
CA SER A 54 8.16 -7.15 -14.10
C SER A 54 6.69 -7.41 -13.79
N LEU A 55 5.82 -7.29 -14.79
CA LEU A 55 4.40 -7.65 -14.70
C LEU A 55 4.15 -9.18 -14.82
N GLU A 56 5.18 -9.97 -15.12
CA GLU A 56 5.05 -11.42 -15.33
C GLU A 56 4.55 -12.16 -14.09
N TYR A 57 4.96 -11.74 -12.89
CA TYR A 57 4.51 -12.34 -11.64
C TYR A 57 3.01 -12.10 -11.41
N LEU A 58 2.54 -10.87 -11.61
CA LEU A 58 1.12 -10.52 -11.53
C LEU A 58 0.28 -11.28 -12.57
N LYS A 59 0.83 -11.45 -13.79
CA LYS A 59 0.19 -12.21 -14.86
C LYS A 59 0.07 -13.68 -14.51
N ARG A 60 1.17 -14.32 -14.11
CA ARG A 60 1.16 -15.73 -13.70
C ARG A 60 0.24 -15.98 -12.52
N GLY A 61 0.21 -15.06 -11.56
CA GLY A 61 -0.64 -15.15 -10.39
C GLY A 61 -2.11 -14.83 -10.65
N GLY A 62 -2.47 -14.39 -11.86
CA GLY A 62 -3.85 -13.99 -12.18
C GLY A 62 -4.32 -12.70 -11.47
N ARG A 63 -3.39 -11.91 -10.89
CA ARG A 63 -3.69 -10.67 -10.15
C ARG A 63 -3.39 -9.41 -10.96
N ILE A 64 -3.12 -9.55 -12.26
CA ILE A 64 -2.78 -8.42 -13.13
C ILE A 64 -3.93 -7.43 -13.36
N GLY A 65 -5.18 -7.85 -13.15
CA GLY A 65 -6.36 -6.98 -13.26
C GLY A 65 -6.42 -6.20 -14.58
N LYS A 66 -6.81 -4.94 -14.49
CA LYS A 66 -6.87 -4.01 -15.65
C LYS A 66 -5.48 -3.63 -16.18
N ALA A 67 -4.40 -3.89 -15.42
CA ALA A 67 -3.04 -3.67 -15.90
C ALA A 67 -2.65 -4.61 -17.06
N SER A 68 -3.46 -5.64 -17.35
CA SER A 68 -3.28 -6.53 -18.53
C SER A 68 -3.21 -5.77 -19.86
N ALA A 69 -3.95 -4.68 -20.00
CA ALA A 69 -3.90 -3.82 -21.18
C ALA A 69 -2.53 -3.13 -21.38
N ALA A 70 -1.71 -3.05 -20.33
CA ALA A 70 -0.37 -2.48 -20.42
C ALA A 70 0.65 -3.43 -21.06
N ILE A 71 0.37 -4.74 -21.09
CA ILE A 71 1.30 -5.77 -21.55
C ILE A 71 1.41 -5.78 -23.08
N GLY A 72 0.33 -5.43 -23.80
CA GLY A 72 0.29 -5.51 -25.26
C GLY A 72 1.10 -4.47 -26.02
N ALA A 73 1.53 -3.40 -25.39
CA ALA A 73 2.06 -2.23 -26.09
C ALA A 73 3.56 -1.94 -25.89
N ALA A 74 4.23 -2.43 -24.84
CA ALA A 74 5.67 -2.20 -24.68
C ALA A 74 6.30 -3.08 -23.59
N LEU A 75 7.14 -4.01 -23.99
CA LEU A 75 8.05 -4.80 -23.13
C LEU A 75 9.05 -3.95 -22.30
N ARG A 76 9.03 -2.63 -22.39
CA ARG A 76 10.04 -1.73 -21.82
C ARG A 76 9.49 -0.64 -20.90
N VAL A 77 8.22 -0.69 -20.50
CA VAL A 77 7.69 0.28 -19.54
C VAL A 77 7.73 -0.27 -18.13
N LYS A 78 7.98 0.63 -17.18
CA LYS A 78 7.98 0.38 -15.75
C LYS A 78 6.66 0.91 -15.16
N PRO A 79 5.77 0.02 -14.73
CA PRO A 79 4.44 0.41 -14.28
C PRO A 79 4.46 0.95 -12.86
N ILE A 80 3.63 1.94 -12.60
CA ILE A 80 3.17 2.32 -11.28
C ILE A 80 1.73 1.84 -11.16
N LEU A 81 1.48 1.05 -10.15
CA LEU A 81 0.24 0.34 -9.90
C LEU A 81 -0.39 0.81 -8.59
N GLY A 82 -1.68 0.62 -8.44
CA GLY A 82 -2.41 0.83 -7.20
C GLY A 82 -3.35 -0.32 -6.90
N VAL A 83 -3.73 -0.44 -5.63
CA VAL A 83 -4.80 -1.33 -5.19
C VAL A 83 -6.04 -0.49 -4.93
N ARG A 84 -7.11 -0.75 -5.68
CA ARG A 84 -8.40 -0.08 -5.50
C ARG A 84 -9.52 -1.13 -5.47
N ASP A 85 -10.35 -1.06 -4.46
CA ASP A 85 -11.45 -2.03 -4.26
C ASP A 85 -11.01 -3.50 -4.37
N GLY A 86 -9.84 -3.84 -3.81
CA GLY A 86 -9.29 -5.20 -3.87
C GLY A 86 -8.73 -5.62 -5.23
N ARG A 87 -8.52 -4.68 -6.15
CA ARG A 87 -8.02 -4.95 -7.50
C ARG A 87 -6.78 -4.17 -7.83
N VAL A 88 -5.88 -4.79 -8.59
CA VAL A 88 -4.71 -4.10 -9.12
C VAL A 88 -5.12 -3.28 -10.35
N GLU A 89 -4.78 -2.00 -10.34
CA GLU A 89 -4.98 -1.07 -11.45
C GLU A 89 -3.67 -0.43 -11.87
N LEU A 90 -3.52 -0.19 -13.16
CA LEU A 90 -2.41 0.60 -13.69
C LEU A 90 -2.73 2.09 -13.48
N LEU A 91 -1.87 2.78 -12.76
CA LEU A 91 -1.97 4.23 -12.57
C LEU A 91 -1.18 4.97 -13.64
N GLU A 92 0.10 4.68 -13.75
CA GLU A 92 1.00 5.36 -14.67
C GLU A 92 2.06 4.41 -15.26
N LYS A 93 2.77 4.89 -16.28
CA LYS A 93 3.87 4.19 -16.94
C LYS A 93 5.09 5.09 -16.99
N ALA A 94 6.23 4.58 -16.54
CA ALA A 94 7.52 5.24 -16.67
C ALA A 94 8.43 4.48 -17.64
N ARG A 95 9.48 5.15 -18.11
CA ARG A 95 10.43 4.52 -19.06
C ARG A 95 11.59 3.82 -18.35
N THR A 96 11.90 4.21 -17.11
CA THR A 96 13.01 3.67 -16.32
C THR A 96 12.57 3.39 -14.90
N PRO A 97 13.25 2.47 -14.17
CA PRO A 97 13.00 2.23 -12.76
C PRO A 97 13.08 3.50 -11.91
N SER A 98 14.13 4.31 -12.10
CA SER A 98 14.32 5.55 -11.33
C SER A 98 13.17 6.54 -11.51
N LYS A 99 12.64 6.69 -12.74
CA LYS A 99 11.46 7.54 -13.00
C LYS A 99 10.20 6.97 -12.39
N ALA A 100 10.05 5.63 -12.37
CA ALA A 100 8.91 4.99 -11.75
C ALA A 100 8.93 5.16 -10.22
N LEU A 101 10.08 4.98 -9.58
CA LEU A 101 10.25 5.17 -8.14
C LEU A 101 10.06 6.64 -7.73
N ALA A 102 10.61 7.58 -8.49
CA ALA A 102 10.37 9.01 -8.25
C ALA A 102 8.87 9.35 -8.34
N ARG A 103 8.18 8.77 -9.31
CA ARG A 103 6.74 9.01 -9.45
C ARG A 103 5.92 8.33 -8.36
N LEU A 104 6.33 7.13 -7.93
CA LEU A 104 5.73 6.46 -6.77
C LEU A 104 5.83 7.34 -5.51
N LEU A 105 7.01 7.93 -5.26
CA LEU A 105 7.24 8.90 -4.19
C LEU A 105 6.27 10.08 -4.29
N GLU A 106 6.20 10.74 -5.45
CA GLU A 106 5.34 11.91 -5.67
C GLU A 106 3.86 11.61 -5.39
N ILE A 107 3.34 10.50 -5.94
CA ILE A 107 1.96 10.07 -5.75
C ILE A 107 1.68 9.82 -4.26
N SER A 108 2.59 9.12 -3.58
CA SER A 108 2.41 8.77 -2.16
C SER A 108 2.45 9.99 -1.25
N VAL A 109 3.37 10.92 -1.49
CA VAL A 109 3.45 12.19 -0.75
C VAL A 109 2.20 13.06 -1.01
N ALA A 110 1.74 13.11 -2.26
CA ALA A 110 0.52 13.84 -2.60
C ALA A 110 -0.71 13.26 -1.89
N ALA A 111 -0.84 11.93 -1.88
CA ALA A 111 -1.92 11.25 -1.18
C ALA A 111 -1.89 11.53 0.33
N ALA A 112 -0.71 11.45 0.96
CA ALA A 112 -0.56 11.72 2.39
C ALA A 112 -0.91 13.18 2.75
N LYS A 113 -0.55 14.13 1.89
CA LYS A 113 -0.85 15.56 2.10
C LYS A 113 -2.29 15.96 1.78
N ALA A 114 -3.01 15.13 1.03
CA ALA A 114 -4.42 15.37 0.70
C ALA A 114 -5.38 14.99 1.83
N GLU A 115 -4.92 14.25 2.83
CA GLU A 115 -5.71 13.90 4.00
C GLU A 115 -5.72 15.08 5.00
N ASP A 116 -6.91 15.40 5.53
CA ASP A 116 -7.10 16.49 6.49
C ASP A 116 -6.56 16.16 7.90
N GLY A 117 -6.21 14.92 8.15
CA GLY A 117 -5.75 14.39 9.43
C GLY A 117 -4.37 13.74 9.36
N ASP A 118 -3.97 13.14 10.48
CA ASP A 118 -2.74 12.36 10.53
C ASP A 118 -2.88 11.06 9.74
N VAL A 119 -1.79 10.63 9.12
CA VAL A 119 -1.71 9.39 8.35
C VAL A 119 -0.57 8.51 8.85
N ASP A 120 -0.74 7.21 8.82
CA ASP A 120 0.38 6.29 8.90
C ASP A 120 0.86 5.96 7.49
N VAL A 121 2.18 5.89 7.33
CA VAL A 121 2.80 5.58 6.04
C VAL A 121 3.75 4.40 6.22
N ALA A 122 3.66 3.44 5.31
CA ALA A 122 4.59 2.33 5.25
C ALA A 122 5.22 2.22 3.87
N VAL A 123 6.53 2.02 3.84
CA VAL A 123 7.26 1.59 2.65
C VAL A 123 7.58 0.11 2.79
N GLN A 124 7.26 -0.65 1.76
CA GLN A 124 7.29 -2.09 1.78
C GLN A 124 8.04 -2.59 0.54
N HIS A 125 8.77 -3.70 0.64
CA HIS A 125 9.54 -4.22 -0.48
C HIS A 125 9.56 -5.75 -0.53
N ILE A 126 9.96 -6.28 -1.69
CA ILE A 126 10.43 -7.63 -1.89
C ILE A 126 11.83 -7.56 -2.48
N ASP A 127 12.81 -8.06 -1.72
CA ASP A 127 14.22 -8.14 -2.17
C ASP A 127 14.74 -6.81 -2.75
N ALA A 128 14.41 -5.68 -2.10
CA ALA A 128 14.80 -4.34 -2.53
C ALA A 128 14.93 -3.38 -1.33
N PRO A 129 15.67 -3.74 -0.25
CA PRO A 129 15.71 -2.94 0.98
C PRO A 129 16.30 -1.54 0.73
N GLU A 130 17.36 -1.40 -0.05
CA GLU A 130 18.01 -0.12 -0.31
C GLU A 130 17.05 0.87 -1.01
N ARG A 131 16.29 0.39 -2.01
CA ARG A 131 15.28 1.20 -2.70
C ARG A 131 14.15 1.62 -1.75
N ALA A 132 13.74 0.72 -0.85
CA ALA A 132 12.71 1.00 0.14
C ALA A 132 13.19 2.05 1.15
N ASP A 133 14.44 1.94 1.62
CA ASP A 133 15.04 2.90 2.55
C ASP A 133 15.16 4.29 1.93
N GLU A 134 15.63 4.38 0.68
CA GLU A 134 15.69 5.65 -0.04
C GLU A 134 14.32 6.32 -0.18
N ILE A 135 13.30 5.56 -0.56
CA ILE A 135 11.92 6.08 -0.68
C ILE A 135 11.35 6.48 0.67
N ALA A 136 11.57 5.68 1.72
CA ALA A 136 11.09 5.98 3.06
C ALA A 136 11.71 7.27 3.61
N GLU A 137 13.01 7.47 3.43
CA GLU A 137 13.70 8.68 3.85
C GLU A 137 13.17 9.92 3.14
N GLN A 138 13.00 9.84 1.82
CA GLN A 138 12.46 10.95 1.04
C GLN A 138 11.01 11.28 1.42
N ILE A 139 10.18 10.28 1.68
CA ILE A 139 8.81 10.48 2.18
C ILE A 139 8.84 11.13 3.56
N SER A 140 9.69 10.63 4.47
CA SER A 140 9.84 11.20 5.81
C SER A 140 10.16 12.70 5.74
N VAL A 141 11.18 13.06 4.98
CA VAL A 141 11.58 14.47 4.77
C VAL A 141 10.43 15.29 4.17
N ALA A 142 9.75 14.78 3.14
CA ALA A 142 8.65 15.48 2.47
C ALA A 142 7.41 15.69 3.37
N LEU A 143 7.28 14.85 4.41
CA LEU A 143 6.20 14.92 5.41
C LEU A 143 6.66 15.49 6.76
N GLY A 144 7.77 16.25 6.78
CA GLY A 144 8.22 16.99 7.96
C GLY A 144 8.89 16.15 9.04
N GLY A 145 9.56 15.05 8.67
CA GLY A 145 10.24 14.16 9.61
C GLY A 145 9.34 13.06 10.17
N LYS A 146 8.25 12.74 9.48
CA LYS A 146 7.32 11.68 9.89
C LYS A 146 8.02 10.32 9.93
N ASP A 147 7.72 9.53 10.96
CA ASP A 147 8.13 8.13 11.03
C ASP A 147 7.46 7.30 9.94
N ILE A 148 8.27 6.56 9.20
CA ILE A 148 7.82 5.69 8.12
C ILE A 148 8.10 4.24 8.50
N VAL A 149 7.06 3.43 8.51
CA VAL A 149 7.20 1.97 8.73
C VAL A 149 7.92 1.36 7.54
N ARG A 150 8.96 0.56 7.78
CA ARG A 150 9.70 -0.19 6.76
C ARG A 150 9.51 -1.67 7.00
N ILE A 151 9.10 -2.40 5.98
CA ILE A 151 8.81 -3.84 6.14
C ILE A 151 9.04 -4.60 4.85
N GLU A 152 9.57 -5.80 4.97
CA GLU A 152 9.61 -6.77 3.88
C GLU A 152 8.24 -7.46 3.74
N ILE A 153 7.72 -7.54 2.53
CA ILE A 153 6.42 -8.13 2.22
C ILE A 153 6.54 -9.65 2.29
N GLY A 154 5.58 -10.30 2.93
CA GLY A 154 5.54 -11.76 3.06
C GLY A 154 5.38 -12.49 1.72
N ALA A 155 5.77 -13.78 1.71
CA ALA A 155 5.86 -14.61 0.51
C ALA A 155 4.55 -14.72 -0.30
N VAL A 156 3.40 -14.63 0.33
CA VAL A 156 2.09 -14.71 -0.34
C VAL A 156 1.93 -13.59 -1.37
N VAL A 157 2.19 -12.35 -0.97
CA VAL A 157 2.15 -11.20 -1.89
C VAL A 157 3.39 -11.21 -2.80
N GLY A 158 4.55 -11.56 -2.26
CA GLY A 158 5.81 -11.66 -2.99
C GLY A 158 5.74 -12.55 -4.21
N ALA A 159 5.06 -13.69 -4.13
CA ALA A 159 4.84 -14.59 -5.26
C ALA A 159 4.08 -13.94 -6.44
N HIS A 160 3.29 -12.90 -6.17
CA HIS A 160 2.52 -12.18 -7.18
C HIS A 160 3.21 -10.92 -7.71
N VAL A 161 4.03 -10.25 -6.91
CA VAL A 161 4.69 -9.00 -7.33
C VAL A 161 6.14 -9.20 -7.77
N GLY A 162 6.79 -10.24 -7.27
CA GLY A 162 8.18 -10.60 -7.57
C GLY A 162 9.22 -9.71 -6.89
N PRO A 163 10.52 -10.08 -7.03
CA PRO A 163 11.62 -9.33 -6.47
C PRO A 163 11.74 -7.94 -7.11
N GLY A 164 12.32 -6.98 -6.38
CA GLY A 164 12.48 -5.61 -6.81
C GLY A 164 11.21 -4.75 -6.65
N CYS A 165 10.11 -5.32 -6.14
CA CYS A 165 8.90 -4.56 -5.81
C CYS A 165 9.16 -3.58 -4.67
N VAL A 166 8.68 -2.35 -4.84
CA VAL A 166 8.56 -1.35 -3.77
C VAL A 166 7.14 -0.85 -3.74
N ALA A 167 6.53 -0.85 -2.56
CA ALA A 167 5.17 -0.37 -2.34
C ALA A 167 5.13 0.70 -1.25
N VAL A 168 4.21 1.63 -1.37
CA VAL A 168 3.90 2.63 -0.34
C VAL A 168 2.43 2.53 0.00
N THR A 169 2.13 2.38 1.28
CA THR A 169 0.77 2.48 1.80
C THR A 169 0.62 3.78 2.58
N VAL A 170 -0.43 4.52 2.30
CA VAL A 170 -0.89 5.69 3.06
C VAL A 170 -2.22 5.32 3.69
N ALA A 171 -2.29 5.37 5.02
CA ALA A 171 -3.46 4.97 5.79
C ALA A 171 -3.88 6.10 6.74
N PRO A 172 -4.96 6.83 6.44
CA PRO A 172 -5.48 7.85 7.34
C PRO A 172 -5.79 7.26 8.71
N LYS A 173 -5.35 7.94 9.78
CA LYS A 173 -5.72 7.52 11.13
C LYS A 173 -7.22 7.68 11.36
N PRO A 174 -7.83 6.83 12.18
CA PRO A 174 -9.20 7.07 12.60
C PRO A 174 -9.27 8.44 13.31
N TRP A 175 -10.38 9.14 13.13
CA TRP A 175 -10.63 10.40 13.84
C TRP A 175 -10.48 10.14 15.34
N SER A 176 -9.53 10.80 15.99
CA SER A 176 -9.54 10.89 17.45
C SER A 176 -10.73 11.75 17.82
N HIS A 177 -11.79 11.14 18.33
CA HIS A 177 -12.80 11.90 19.04
C HIS A 177 -12.13 12.43 20.33
N THR A 178 -11.66 13.66 20.29
CA THR A 178 -11.33 14.45 21.47
C THR A 178 -12.59 14.90 22.17
#